data_d4f55462babdec797eb3b1c997e16bad
#
_entry.id   d4f55462babdec797eb3b1c997e16bad
#
_cell.length_a   1.000
_cell.length_b   1.000
_cell.length_c   1.000
_cell.angle_alpha   90.00
_cell.angle_beta   90.00
_cell.angle_gamma   90.00
#
_symmetry.space_group_name_H-M   'P 1'
#
loop_
_entity.id
_entity.type
_entity.pdbx_description
1 polymer ?
#
loop_
_entity_poly.entity_id
_entity_poly.type
_entity_poly.pdbx_seq_one_letter_code
_entity_poly.pdbx_strand_id
1 'polypeptide(L)' 'MKVKIIDEGHESDLEKEVNKFIKENNIEVIDIKLSTSCSIYSEEQIYCFTAMIIYKDKE' A
#
# COMPACT_ATOMS: atom_id res chain seq x y z
N MET A 1 13.37 -3.22 11.74
CA MET A 1 12.00 -3.00 11.24
C MET A 1 12.01 -1.94 10.16
N LYS A 2 11.32 -2.20 9.07
CA LYS A 2 11.27 -1.30 7.91
C LYS A 2 9.82 -1.02 7.55
N VAL A 3 9.61 0.02 6.78
CA VAL A 3 8.28 0.43 6.34
C VAL A 3 8.32 0.65 4.83
N LYS A 4 7.32 0.13 4.13
CA LYS A 4 7.10 0.40 2.70
C LYS A 4 5.75 1.06 2.56
N ILE A 5 5.72 2.22 1.91
CA ILE A 5 4.48 2.95 1.66
C ILE A 5 4.15 2.88 0.17
N ILE A 6 2.93 2.49 -0.16
CA ILE A 6 2.46 2.35 -1.53
C ILE A 6 1.17 3.14 -1.68
N ASP A 7 1.12 4.03 -2.67
CA ASP A 7 -0.07 4.81 -3.00
C ASP A 7 -0.59 4.41 -4.38
N GLU A 8 -1.88 4.19 -4.49
CA GLU A 8 -2.51 3.88 -5.77
C GLU A 8 -3.89 4.53 -5.87
N GLY A 9 -4.33 4.81 -7.10
CA GLY A 9 -5.63 5.42 -7.34
C GLY A 9 -6.79 4.44 -7.35
N HIS A 10 -6.52 3.15 -7.37
CA HIS A 10 -7.51 2.09 -7.36
C HIS A 10 -7.13 1.01 -6.36
N GLU A 11 -8.13 0.49 -5.66
CA GLU A 11 -7.87 -0.53 -4.64
C GLU A 11 -7.30 -1.82 -5.21
N SER A 12 -7.71 -2.20 -6.44
CA SER A 12 -7.18 -3.40 -7.07
C SER A 12 -5.71 -3.25 -7.44
N ASP A 13 -5.30 -2.04 -7.82
CA ASP A 13 -3.90 -1.76 -8.13
C ASP A 13 -3.06 -1.77 -6.86
N LEU A 14 -3.62 -1.24 -5.77
CA LEU A 14 -2.95 -1.27 -4.48
C LEU A 14 -2.73 -2.70 -4.02
N GLU A 15 -3.75 -3.54 -4.15
CA GLU A 15 -3.65 -4.95 -3.79
C GLU A 15 -2.54 -5.66 -4.56
N LYS A 16 -2.48 -5.41 -5.88
CA LYS A 16 -1.45 -5.99 -6.73
C LYS A 16 -0.06 -5.56 -6.31
N GLU A 17 0.12 -4.27 -6.03
CA GLU A 17 1.42 -3.74 -5.66
C GLU A 17 1.88 -4.25 -4.29
N VAL A 18 0.96 -4.33 -3.33
CA VAL A 18 1.27 -4.88 -2.01
C VAL A 18 1.70 -6.33 -2.13
N ASN A 19 0.93 -7.13 -2.86
CA ASN A 19 1.23 -8.56 -3.02
C ASN A 19 2.54 -8.76 -3.79
N LYS A 20 2.79 -7.94 -4.80
CA LYS A 20 4.04 -7.98 -5.55
C LYS A 20 5.23 -7.70 -4.66
N PHE A 21 5.14 -6.68 -3.83
CA PHE A 21 6.22 -6.32 -2.92
C PHE A 21 6.55 -7.47 -1.96
N ILE A 22 5.51 -8.08 -1.39
CA ILE A 22 5.69 -9.20 -0.46
C ILE A 22 6.30 -10.40 -1.17
N LYS A 23 5.86 -10.68 -2.40
CA LYS A 23 6.32 -11.83 -3.16
C LYS A 23 7.76 -11.68 -3.64
N GLU A 24 8.13 -10.48 -4.10
CA GLU A 24 9.44 -10.25 -4.71
C GLU A 24 10.57 -9.99 -3.71
N ASN A 25 10.22 -9.76 -2.46
CA ASN A 25 11.22 -9.48 -1.42
C ASN A 25 11.17 -10.56 -0.36
N ASN A 26 12.34 -10.95 0.12
CA ASN A 26 12.44 -11.95 1.17
C ASN A 26 12.25 -11.28 2.53
N ILE A 27 10.99 -11.10 2.89
CA ILE A 27 10.63 -10.33 4.08
C ILE A 27 9.62 -11.07 4.94
N GLU A 28 9.59 -10.70 6.21
CA GLU A 28 8.54 -11.10 7.13
C GLU A 28 7.66 -9.88 7.39
N VAL A 29 6.39 -9.98 7.03
CA VAL A 29 5.43 -8.89 7.25
C VAL A 29 4.99 -8.92 8.70
N ILE A 30 5.12 -7.79 9.37
CA ILE A 30 4.71 -7.65 10.78
C ILE A 30 3.28 -7.13 10.84
N ASP A 31 2.96 -6.12 10.02
CA ASP A 31 1.64 -5.53 10.00
C ASP A 31 1.44 -4.78 8.69
N ILE A 32 0.19 -4.60 8.30
CA ILE A 32 -0.17 -3.79 7.13
C ILE A 32 -1.30 -2.87 7.57
N LYS A 33 -1.10 -1.57 7.37
CA LYS A 33 -2.11 -0.57 7.67
C LYS A 33 -2.58 0.04 6.35
N LEU A 34 -3.88 0.15 6.22
CA LEU A 34 -4.52 0.70 5.03
C LEU A 34 -5.24 1.99 5.36
N SER A 35 -5.16 2.94 4.44
CA SER A 35 -5.93 4.17 4.57
C SER A 35 -6.46 4.58 3.22
N THR A 36 -7.57 5.31 3.23
CA THR A 36 -8.19 5.84 2.04
C THR A 36 -8.38 7.34 2.23
N SER A 37 -7.95 8.12 1.25
CA SER A 37 -8.24 9.54 1.23
C SER A 37 -9.04 9.85 -0.01
N CYS A 38 -9.85 10.91 0.07
CA CYS A 38 -10.68 11.34 -1.04
C CYS A 38 -10.57 12.84 -1.15
N SER A 39 -10.29 13.33 -2.35
CA SER A 39 -10.31 14.74 -2.65
C SER A 39 -11.42 15.01 -3.64
N ILE A 40 -12.15 16.11 -3.43
CA ILE A 40 -13.15 16.55 -4.38
C ILE A 40 -12.55 17.73 -5.11
N TYR A 41 -12.38 17.58 -6.42
CA TYR A 41 -11.83 18.62 -7.27
C TYR A 41 -12.85 18.93 -8.36
N SER A 42 -13.44 20.12 -8.30
CA SER A 42 -14.61 20.47 -9.11
C SER A 42 -15.73 19.46 -8.82
N GLU A 43 -16.19 18.73 -9.82
CA GLU A 43 -17.23 17.72 -9.67
C GLU A 43 -16.68 16.30 -9.65
N GLU A 44 -15.35 16.15 -9.68
CA GLU A 44 -14.72 14.84 -9.69
C GLU A 44 -14.23 14.48 -8.30
N GLN A 45 -14.44 13.20 -7.94
CA GLN A 45 -13.90 12.65 -6.71
C GLN A 45 -12.65 11.85 -7.07
N ILE A 46 -11.55 12.20 -6.41
CA ILE A 46 -10.30 11.49 -6.60
C ILE A 46 -10.00 10.72 -5.32
N TYR A 47 -9.92 9.40 -5.46
CA TYR A 47 -9.60 8.54 -4.34
C TYR A 47 -8.12 8.17 -4.38
N CYS A 48 -7.51 8.13 -3.22
CA CYS A 48 -6.15 7.65 -3.08
C CYS A 48 -6.14 6.57 -2.00
N PHE A 49 -5.62 5.42 -2.34
CA PHE A 49 -5.52 4.29 -1.44
C PHE A 49 -4.06 4.12 -1.07
N THR A 50 -3.79 4.05 0.22
CA THR A 50 -2.43 3.96 0.72
C THR A 50 -2.28 2.74 1.61
N ALA A 51 -1.21 1.99 1.40
CA ALA A 51 -0.84 0.89 2.27
C ALA A 51 0.51 1.17 2.90
N MET A 52 0.61 0.90 4.20
CA MET A 52 1.87 0.94 4.91
C MET A 52 2.19 -0.49 5.35
N ILE A 53 3.24 -1.05 4.78
CA ILE A 53 3.69 -2.40 5.10
C ILE A 53 4.84 -2.28 6.10
N ILE A 54 4.63 -2.85 7.28
CA ILE A 54 5.65 -2.88 8.34
C ILE A 54 6.27 -4.26 8.29
N TYR A 55 7.56 -4.32 8.08
CA TYR A 55 8.22 -5.59 7.82
C TYR A 55 9.66 -5.61 8.34
N LYS A 56 10.23 -6.79 8.34
CA LYS A 56 11.66 -6.97 8.56
C LYS A 56 12.20 -7.94 7.51
N ASP A 57 13.47 -7.82 7.20
CA ASP A 57 14.11 -8.71 6.24
C ASP A 57 14.26 -10.10 6.84
N LYS A 58 14.02 -11.12 6.04
CA LYS A 58 14.34 -12.49 6.39
C LYS A 58 15.76 -12.78 5.94
N GLU A 59 16.44 -13.50 6.76
CA GLU A 59 17.77 -13.96 6.40
C GLU A 59 17.77 -15.38 5.84
#